data_7e8fe83a14f19956904c39f9655bc7a7
#
_entry.id   7e8fe83a14f19956904c39f9655bc7a7
#
_cell.length_a   1.000
_cell.length_b   1.000
_cell.length_c   1.000
_cell.angle_alpha   90.00
_cell.angle_beta   90.00
_cell.angle_gamma   90.00
#
_symmetry.space_group_name_H-M   'P 1'
#
loop_
_entity.id
_entity.type
_entity.pdbx_description
1 polymer ?
#
loop_
_entity_poly.entity_id
_entity_poly.type
_entity_poly.pdbx_seq_one_letter_code
_entity_poly.pdbx_strand_id
1 'polypeptide(L)'
;MLPDIFQAELKEGKIGPKGVTILSRSGAILYHLSDALASAGIAQNGVLGVGGDGAIGSRFVDLVSLVMNYENTDLVVIAGEIGGMQEELLAQDMLSHPEKYPKPLVALISGANAPEGKTMGHAGAVVAPGQSYGTYSSKKEALEKAGVVVVNHQRDLIETVKSKLNRTYFEIEDYYKKMSEKWNAKPPEKTWGTLITNVMPNNIIIRGYPLQEIIAKKGLLETLYLLLQGEFADTEEIIELEKIAKNAIREEFSNYDGVPKSPDVSKMLGTFLQIDKRLSNYANSVPDEPKVVAYTLGRMVKYLAIIQDNLEAITSVKDTDVSFADLIYLGLVGEAQQGTLKVRLLEAMITACVDHGITPPSAQATLVLSSTRAPYEIALSAGIQAITDVHGGAGQKAAEFFLSVVNKSKEKNIPLEESTFEMMNSAIKAGKRIEGLGHRIHTKDPRKDVLWQLAEEAGYAKDCVKVSKMVSDVLFRVRGMNLPINVDGVIGAITADMDIDPKLAKAIFVFGRTVGLAAHYYEEINTQPQMRRLAFDKAIYKGHSIRNVE
;
A
#
# COMPACT_ATOMS: atom_id res chain seq x y z
N MET A 1 16.19 -7.28 9.99
CA MET A 1 15.80 -8.67 10.33
C MET A 1 15.88 -9.48 9.07
N LEU A 2 16.51 -10.66 9.15
CA LEU A 2 16.32 -11.64 8.09
C LEU A 2 14.82 -11.93 7.98
N PRO A 3 14.23 -12.02 6.79
CA PRO A 3 12.88 -12.52 6.65
C PRO A 3 12.72 -13.81 7.45
N ASP A 4 11.58 -14.00 8.13
CA ASP A 4 11.37 -15.12 9.06
C ASP A 4 11.67 -16.51 8.46
N ILE A 5 11.49 -16.66 7.15
CA ILE A 5 11.84 -17.87 6.41
C ILE A 5 13.34 -18.17 6.50
N PHE A 6 14.20 -17.17 6.32
CA PHE A 6 15.64 -17.36 6.43
C PHE A 6 16.07 -17.67 7.86
N GLN A 7 15.40 -17.10 8.86
CA GLN A 7 15.65 -17.46 10.25
C GLN A 7 15.28 -18.92 10.53
N ALA A 8 14.17 -19.40 9.98
CA ALA A 8 13.76 -20.79 10.12
C ALA A 8 14.72 -21.74 9.40
N GLU A 9 15.08 -21.44 8.16
CA GLU A 9 16.00 -22.27 7.37
C GLU A 9 17.43 -22.27 7.92
N LEU A 10 17.90 -21.15 8.50
CA LEU A 10 19.18 -21.09 9.23
C LEU A 10 19.15 -21.99 10.48
N LYS A 11 18.04 -21.97 11.25
CA LYS A 11 17.85 -22.85 12.42
C LYS A 11 17.82 -24.33 12.03
N GLU A 12 17.30 -24.65 10.86
CA GLU A 12 17.26 -25.99 10.33
C GLU A 12 18.53 -26.40 9.57
N GLY A 13 19.50 -25.51 9.45
CA GLY A 13 20.75 -25.75 8.72
C GLY A 13 20.59 -25.87 7.20
N LYS A 14 19.46 -25.42 6.65
CA LYS A 14 19.13 -25.53 5.22
C LYS A 14 19.71 -24.41 4.35
N ILE A 15 19.92 -23.23 4.93
CA ILE A 15 20.62 -22.12 4.25
C ILE A 15 22.08 -22.11 4.74
N GLY A 16 23.01 -22.08 3.80
CA GLY A 16 24.41 -21.85 4.13
C GLY A 16 24.55 -20.55 4.94
N PRO A 17 25.30 -20.53 6.02
CA PRO A 17 25.36 -19.40 6.93
C PRO A 17 26.09 -18.17 6.34
N LYS A 18 26.46 -18.18 5.06
CA LYS A 18 27.18 -17.09 4.37
C LYS A 18 26.23 -16.03 3.82
N GLY A 19 26.63 -14.79 3.95
CA GLY A 19 25.82 -13.66 3.44
C GLY A 19 26.46 -12.30 3.65
N VAL A 20 25.67 -11.28 3.41
CA VAL A 20 26.03 -9.88 3.65
C VAL A 20 25.74 -9.51 5.11
N THR A 21 26.69 -8.83 5.75
CA THR A 21 26.45 -8.19 7.06
C THR A 21 26.18 -6.71 6.87
N ILE A 22 25.09 -6.21 7.44
CA ILE A 22 24.72 -4.79 7.37
C ILE A 22 24.93 -4.14 8.75
N LEU A 23 25.64 -3.01 8.77
CA LEU A 23 25.76 -2.14 9.94
C LEU A 23 25.18 -0.77 9.60
N SER A 24 24.34 -0.22 10.46
CA SER A 24 23.70 1.09 10.19
C SER A 24 23.63 1.96 11.43
N ARG A 25 23.87 3.26 11.24
CA ARG A 25 23.59 4.27 12.27
C ARG A 25 22.10 4.51 12.44
N SER A 26 21.30 4.32 11.38
CA SER A 26 19.85 4.51 11.39
C SER A 26 19.12 3.18 11.37
N GLY A 27 18.22 2.95 12.33
CA GLY A 27 17.35 1.77 12.35
C GLY A 27 16.41 1.69 11.16
N ALA A 28 15.85 2.83 10.72
CA ALA A 28 14.97 2.87 9.56
C ALA A 28 15.70 2.49 8.26
N ILE A 29 16.92 3.01 8.05
CA ILE A 29 17.74 2.67 6.88
C ILE A 29 18.15 1.20 6.95
N LEU A 30 18.45 0.68 8.13
CA LEU A 30 18.81 -0.72 8.34
C LEU A 30 17.70 -1.67 7.82
N TYR A 31 16.45 -1.43 8.20
CA TYR A 31 15.31 -2.20 7.71
C TYR A 31 15.12 -2.09 6.21
N HIS A 32 15.22 -0.88 5.67
CA HIS A 32 15.11 -0.65 4.23
C HIS A 32 16.17 -1.39 3.41
N LEU A 33 17.42 -1.33 3.86
CA LEU A 33 18.52 -2.02 3.17
C LEU A 33 18.39 -3.54 3.29
N SER A 34 17.99 -4.04 4.46
CA SER A 34 17.76 -5.47 4.67
C SER A 34 16.66 -5.99 3.74
N ASP A 35 15.53 -5.30 3.65
CA ASP A 35 14.43 -5.68 2.75
C ASP A 35 14.85 -5.59 1.27
N ALA A 36 15.54 -4.53 0.89
CA ALA A 36 15.97 -4.33 -0.50
C ALA A 36 16.99 -5.40 -0.97
N LEU A 37 17.95 -5.76 -0.12
CA LEU A 37 18.92 -6.82 -0.42
C LEU A 37 18.24 -8.19 -0.47
N ALA A 38 17.33 -8.48 0.46
CA ALA A 38 16.55 -9.71 0.44
C ALA A 38 15.69 -9.82 -0.83
N SER A 39 15.00 -8.72 -1.21
CA SER A 39 14.21 -8.65 -2.43
C SER A 39 15.05 -8.78 -3.71
N ALA A 40 16.34 -8.52 -3.63
CA ALA A 40 17.29 -8.72 -4.73
C ALA A 40 17.95 -10.11 -4.75
N GLY A 41 17.50 -11.05 -3.89
CA GLY A 41 18.04 -12.40 -3.80
C GLY A 41 19.36 -12.50 -3.04
N ILE A 42 19.67 -11.51 -2.17
CA ILE A 42 20.93 -11.46 -1.42
C ILE A 42 20.69 -11.83 0.04
N ALA A 43 21.23 -12.96 0.46
CA ALA A 43 21.13 -13.42 1.83
C ALA A 43 21.95 -12.53 2.79
N GLN A 44 21.48 -12.39 4.02
CA GLN A 44 22.10 -11.59 5.07
C GLN A 44 22.38 -12.48 6.28
N ASN A 45 23.61 -12.49 6.75
CA ASN A 45 24.02 -13.26 7.94
C ASN A 45 24.07 -12.42 9.22
N GLY A 46 24.07 -11.09 9.10
CA GLY A 46 24.07 -10.17 10.22
C GLY A 46 23.45 -8.81 9.89
N VAL A 47 22.68 -8.28 10.84
CA VAL A 47 22.03 -6.96 10.70
C VAL A 47 22.17 -6.24 12.05
N LEU A 48 22.99 -5.19 12.10
CA LEU A 48 23.37 -4.52 13.33
C LEU A 48 23.10 -3.01 13.26
N GLY A 49 22.33 -2.49 14.20
CA GLY A 49 22.16 -1.06 14.44
C GLY A 49 23.18 -0.55 15.44
N VAL A 50 24.02 0.39 15.04
CA VAL A 50 25.04 1.00 15.93
C VAL A 50 24.56 2.28 16.59
N GLY A 51 23.49 2.90 16.09
CA GLY A 51 22.92 4.15 16.60
C GLY A 51 23.54 5.40 15.99
N GLY A 52 22.72 6.47 15.92
CA GLY A 52 23.06 7.77 15.34
C GLY A 52 23.21 8.90 16.35
N ASP A 53 23.12 8.61 17.65
CA ASP A 53 23.25 9.62 18.72
C ASP A 53 24.70 9.97 19.03
N GLY A 54 24.91 11.06 19.78
CA GLY A 54 26.25 11.51 20.16
C GLY A 54 26.98 10.57 21.13
N ALA A 55 26.25 9.73 21.87
CA ALA A 55 26.80 8.70 22.74
C ALA A 55 26.34 7.32 22.23
N ILE A 56 27.24 6.56 21.64
CA ILE A 56 27.01 5.24 21.06
C ILE A 56 27.81 4.16 21.79
N GLY A 57 27.23 2.95 21.85
CA GLY A 57 27.88 1.82 22.52
C GLY A 57 29.02 1.19 21.72
N SER A 58 28.91 1.15 20.40
CA SER A 58 29.91 0.56 19.49
C SER A 58 30.03 1.40 18.22
N ARG A 59 31.26 1.51 17.71
CA ARG A 59 31.56 2.28 16.50
C ARG A 59 31.77 1.37 15.29
N PHE A 60 31.71 1.91 14.09
CA PHE A 60 32.02 1.13 12.89
C PHE A 60 33.42 0.51 12.93
N VAL A 61 34.42 1.23 13.44
CA VAL A 61 35.78 0.73 13.56
C VAL A 61 35.87 -0.48 14.50
N ASP A 62 35.03 -0.56 15.50
CA ASP A 62 35.02 -1.67 16.47
C ASP A 62 34.33 -2.93 15.86
N LEU A 63 33.35 -2.75 14.99
CA LEU A 63 32.50 -3.85 14.54
C LEU A 63 32.83 -4.34 13.11
N VAL A 64 33.22 -3.45 12.20
CA VAL A 64 33.43 -3.82 10.78
C VAL A 64 34.57 -4.85 10.66
N SER A 65 35.69 -4.64 11.35
CA SER A 65 36.78 -5.61 11.36
C SER A 65 36.37 -6.95 11.96
N LEU A 66 35.56 -6.92 13.03
CA LEU A 66 35.05 -8.13 13.68
C LEU A 66 34.16 -8.95 12.75
N VAL A 67 33.16 -8.31 12.11
CA VAL A 67 32.22 -9.01 11.23
C VAL A 67 32.87 -9.42 9.91
N MET A 68 33.87 -8.69 9.41
CA MET A 68 34.65 -9.10 8.25
C MET A 68 35.46 -10.38 8.46
N ASN A 69 35.94 -10.58 9.68
CA ASN A 69 36.68 -11.79 10.03
C ASN A 69 35.77 -12.97 10.38
N TYR A 70 34.45 -12.74 10.46
CA TYR A 70 33.51 -13.84 10.63
C TYR A 70 33.39 -14.66 9.34
N GLU A 71 33.57 -15.99 9.44
CA GLU A 71 33.65 -16.89 8.27
C GLU A 71 32.46 -16.76 7.34
N ASN A 72 31.29 -16.52 7.91
CA ASN A 72 30.02 -16.49 7.18
C ASN A 72 29.67 -15.11 6.56
N THR A 73 30.50 -14.10 6.74
CA THR A 73 30.34 -12.81 6.06
C THR A 73 31.07 -12.84 4.71
N ASP A 74 30.38 -12.59 3.63
CA ASP A 74 30.99 -12.48 2.29
C ASP A 74 31.32 -11.02 1.92
N LEU A 75 30.47 -10.08 2.40
CA LEU A 75 30.59 -8.64 2.15
C LEU A 75 29.96 -7.87 3.29
N VAL A 76 30.49 -6.71 3.59
CA VAL A 76 29.89 -5.81 4.59
C VAL A 76 29.27 -4.59 3.91
N VAL A 77 28.10 -4.22 4.33
CA VAL A 77 27.43 -2.97 3.97
C VAL A 77 27.36 -2.08 5.21
N ILE A 78 27.81 -0.82 5.07
CA ILE A 78 27.57 0.19 6.10
C ILE A 78 26.62 1.26 5.60
N ALA A 79 25.67 1.65 6.46
CA ALA A 79 24.83 2.82 6.25
C ALA A 79 25.19 3.89 7.29
N GLY A 80 25.97 4.85 6.83
CA GLY A 80 26.40 6.02 7.57
C GLY A 80 25.51 7.23 7.37
N GLU A 81 25.81 8.30 8.09
CA GLU A 81 25.13 9.58 7.98
C GLU A 81 26.07 10.73 8.31
N ILE A 82 25.71 11.94 7.93
CA ILE A 82 26.46 13.14 8.33
C ILE A 82 26.56 13.26 9.86
N GLY A 83 27.56 13.99 10.33
CA GLY A 83 27.85 14.21 11.75
C GLY A 83 28.73 13.13 12.35
N GLY A 84 29.51 13.51 13.34
CA GLY A 84 30.53 12.65 13.96
C GLY A 84 31.63 12.22 12.98
N MET A 85 32.52 11.33 13.40
CA MET A 85 33.68 10.91 12.62
C MET A 85 33.76 9.38 12.46
N GLN A 86 32.68 8.63 12.62
CA GLN A 86 32.73 7.17 12.61
C GLN A 86 33.25 6.59 11.31
N GLU A 87 32.82 7.13 10.20
CA GLU A 87 33.18 6.67 8.85
C GLU A 87 34.62 7.05 8.50
N GLU A 88 35.06 8.26 8.90
CA GLU A 88 36.45 8.69 8.72
C GLU A 88 37.42 7.88 9.59
N LEU A 89 37.06 7.58 10.86
CA LEU A 89 37.86 6.73 11.75
C LEU A 89 37.97 5.30 11.25
N LEU A 90 36.87 4.76 10.70
CA LEU A 90 36.91 3.45 10.04
C LEU A 90 37.87 3.48 8.84
N ALA A 91 37.79 4.48 7.98
CA ALA A 91 38.64 4.63 6.82
C ALA A 91 40.12 4.76 7.22
N GLN A 92 40.41 5.49 8.29
CA GLN A 92 41.77 5.63 8.83
C GLN A 92 42.31 4.31 9.34
N ASP A 93 41.54 3.52 10.09
CA ASP A 93 41.96 2.21 10.59
C ASP A 93 42.15 1.21 9.43
N MET A 94 41.28 1.24 8.40
CA MET A 94 41.44 0.43 7.18
C MET A 94 42.76 0.71 6.45
N LEU A 95 43.16 1.98 6.35
CA LEU A 95 44.42 2.38 5.73
C LEU A 95 45.64 1.96 6.57
N SER A 96 45.50 2.00 7.91
CA SER A 96 46.60 1.69 8.85
C SER A 96 46.75 0.20 9.08
N HIS A 97 45.68 -0.58 8.97
CA HIS A 97 45.64 -2.01 9.28
C HIS A 97 44.82 -2.80 8.25
N PRO A 98 45.22 -2.77 6.97
CA PRO A 98 44.43 -3.38 5.90
C PRO A 98 44.16 -4.88 6.09
N GLU A 99 45.02 -5.56 6.81
CA GLU A 99 44.87 -6.99 7.13
C GLU A 99 43.63 -7.31 7.98
N LYS A 100 43.09 -6.33 8.71
CA LYS A 100 41.86 -6.52 9.50
C LYS A 100 40.60 -6.52 8.65
N TYR A 101 40.70 -6.07 7.41
CA TYR A 101 39.55 -5.82 6.51
C TYR A 101 39.63 -6.64 5.21
N PRO A 102 39.63 -7.98 5.31
CA PRO A 102 39.91 -8.86 4.15
C PRO A 102 38.77 -9.00 3.16
N LYS A 103 37.60 -8.42 3.44
CA LYS A 103 36.39 -8.60 2.60
C LYS A 103 35.90 -7.27 2.03
N PRO A 104 35.11 -7.29 0.93
CA PRO A 104 34.59 -6.07 0.34
C PRO A 104 33.69 -5.29 1.31
N LEU A 105 33.80 -3.96 1.28
CA LEU A 105 32.96 -3.01 1.99
C LEU A 105 32.26 -2.09 0.99
N VAL A 106 30.96 -1.94 1.14
CA VAL A 106 30.14 -0.97 0.40
C VAL A 106 29.46 -0.02 1.39
N ALA A 107 29.51 1.27 1.14
CA ALA A 107 28.96 2.28 2.01
C ALA A 107 27.84 3.08 1.34
N LEU A 108 26.74 3.30 2.05
CA LEU A 108 25.71 4.29 1.74
C LEU A 108 25.77 5.37 2.80
N ILE A 109 26.03 6.62 2.41
CA ILE A 109 26.10 7.76 3.34
C ILE A 109 24.88 8.65 3.13
N SER A 110 24.09 8.85 4.19
CA SER A 110 22.93 9.73 4.17
C SER A 110 23.31 11.18 4.50
N GLY A 111 22.56 12.14 3.91
CA GLY A 111 22.71 13.56 4.23
C GLY A 111 23.51 14.38 3.23
N ALA A 112 23.70 13.92 2.00
CA ALA A 112 24.40 14.65 0.93
C ALA A 112 23.88 16.09 0.70
N ASN A 113 22.56 16.30 0.91
CA ASN A 113 21.89 17.60 0.73
C ASN A 113 21.41 18.20 2.06
N ALA A 114 21.96 17.78 3.19
CA ALA A 114 21.56 18.29 4.50
C ALA A 114 22.07 19.73 4.69
N PRO A 115 21.24 20.68 5.15
CA PRO A 115 21.68 22.04 5.45
C PRO A 115 22.66 22.03 6.64
N GLU A 116 23.70 22.86 6.57
CA GLU A 116 24.62 23.07 7.68
C GLU A 116 23.88 23.57 8.94
N GLY A 117 24.32 23.15 10.10
CA GLY A 117 23.78 23.55 11.40
C GLY A 117 22.41 22.96 11.72
N LYS A 118 21.81 22.15 10.84
CA LYS A 118 20.52 21.50 11.08
C LYS A 118 20.72 20.02 11.47
N THR A 119 20.12 19.62 12.59
CA THR A 119 20.08 18.22 13.01
C THR A 119 19.12 17.44 12.10
N MET A 120 19.58 16.30 11.58
CA MET A 120 18.86 15.47 10.62
C MET A 120 18.63 14.07 11.21
N GLY A 121 17.39 13.77 11.58
CA GLY A 121 16.98 12.40 11.99
C GLY A 121 17.43 12.00 13.39
N HIS A 122 18.73 12.09 13.70
CA HIS A 122 19.31 11.76 15.00
C HIS A 122 20.06 12.96 15.60
N ALA A 123 20.24 12.98 16.92
CA ALA A 123 20.93 14.07 17.62
C ALA A 123 22.40 14.25 17.16
N GLY A 124 23.07 13.15 16.76
CA GLY A 124 24.43 13.16 16.24
C GLY A 124 24.54 13.46 14.73
N ALA A 125 23.42 13.53 13.99
CA ALA A 125 23.40 13.80 12.55
C ALA A 125 23.35 15.31 12.27
N VAL A 126 24.40 16.02 12.65
CA VAL A 126 24.55 17.47 12.46
C VAL A 126 26.00 17.82 12.10
N VAL A 127 26.17 18.76 11.18
CA VAL A 127 27.45 19.35 10.81
C VAL A 127 27.37 20.84 11.11
N ALA A 128 28.27 21.33 11.97
CA ALA A 128 28.31 22.76 12.30
C ALA A 128 28.79 23.59 11.09
N PRO A 129 28.34 24.86 10.95
CA PRO A 129 28.79 25.72 9.89
C PRO A 129 30.33 25.85 9.89
N GLY A 130 30.94 25.62 8.71
CA GLY A 130 32.41 25.69 8.55
C GLY A 130 33.18 24.46 9.06
N GLN A 131 32.51 23.41 9.50
CA GLN A 131 33.16 22.16 9.95
C GLN A 131 33.67 21.37 8.73
N SER A 132 34.95 20.99 8.75
CA SER A 132 35.61 20.26 7.66
C SER A 132 35.50 18.73 7.76
N TYR A 133 35.04 18.17 8.86
CA TYR A 133 34.88 16.74 9.11
C TYR A 133 33.42 16.41 9.42
N GLY A 134 33.05 15.16 9.33
CA GLY A 134 31.68 14.70 9.56
C GLY A 134 30.70 15.14 8.45
N THR A 135 31.18 15.81 7.42
CA THR A 135 30.39 16.17 6.24
C THR A 135 30.20 14.95 5.33
N TYR A 136 29.20 15.01 4.45
CA TYR A 136 29.05 13.97 3.43
C TYR A 136 30.33 13.81 2.60
N SER A 137 30.92 14.93 2.15
CA SER A 137 32.13 14.91 1.31
C SER A 137 33.34 14.34 2.04
N SER A 138 33.60 14.76 3.32
CA SER A 138 34.73 14.25 4.08
C SER A 138 34.65 12.73 4.31
N LYS A 139 33.46 12.22 4.64
CA LYS A 139 33.22 10.80 4.83
C LYS A 139 33.40 10.00 3.54
N LYS A 140 32.82 10.50 2.45
CA LYS A 140 32.95 9.87 1.14
C LYS A 140 34.40 9.79 0.70
N GLU A 141 35.12 10.91 0.72
CA GLU A 141 36.56 10.97 0.34
C GLU A 141 37.41 10.02 1.19
N ALA A 142 37.19 10.01 2.51
CA ALA A 142 37.94 9.14 3.42
C ALA A 142 37.72 7.66 3.10
N LEU A 143 36.46 7.26 2.91
CA LEU A 143 36.11 5.87 2.61
C LEU A 143 36.60 5.44 1.22
N GLU A 144 36.42 6.28 0.19
CA GLU A 144 36.91 6.00 -1.16
C GLU A 144 38.45 5.86 -1.20
N LYS A 145 39.17 6.71 -0.44
CA LYS A 145 40.63 6.61 -0.29
C LYS A 145 41.06 5.30 0.38
N ALA A 146 40.23 4.76 1.27
CA ALA A 146 40.43 3.45 1.90
C ALA A 146 39.96 2.26 1.04
N GLY A 147 39.54 2.49 -0.21
CA GLY A 147 39.13 1.44 -1.15
C GLY A 147 37.68 0.99 -0.99
N VAL A 148 36.87 1.71 -0.21
CA VAL A 148 35.43 1.44 -0.03
C VAL A 148 34.65 2.00 -1.22
N VAL A 149 33.70 1.25 -1.75
CA VAL A 149 32.77 1.79 -2.75
C VAL A 149 31.67 2.53 -2.04
N VAL A 150 31.60 3.86 -2.23
CA VAL A 150 30.56 4.70 -1.67
C VAL A 150 29.50 4.98 -2.72
N VAL A 151 28.27 4.61 -2.42
CA VAL A 151 27.11 4.81 -3.29
C VAL A 151 26.21 5.92 -2.77
N ASN A 152 25.52 6.60 -3.71
CA ASN A 152 24.64 7.72 -3.37
C ASN A 152 23.19 7.27 -3.13
N HIS A 153 22.79 6.13 -3.68
CA HIS A 153 21.42 5.65 -3.69
C HIS A 153 21.33 4.17 -3.39
N GLN A 154 20.21 3.76 -2.81
CA GLN A 154 19.93 2.36 -2.48
C GLN A 154 19.95 1.44 -3.72
N ARG A 155 19.49 1.92 -4.88
CA ARG A 155 19.55 1.15 -6.15
C ARG A 155 20.99 0.82 -6.51
N ASP A 156 21.86 1.82 -6.46
CA ASP A 156 23.29 1.67 -6.78
C ASP A 156 23.98 0.72 -5.78
N LEU A 157 23.52 0.73 -4.52
CA LEU A 157 24.01 -0.20 -3.50
C LEU A 157 23.72 -1.65 -3.88
N ILE A 158 22.48 -1.96 -4.28
CA ILE A 158 22.10 -3.32 -4.69
C ILE A 158 22.92 -3.80 -5.87
N GLU A 159 23.04 -2.98 -6.91
CA GLU A 159 23.85 -3.30 -8.09
C GLU A 159 25.31 -3.48 -7.74
N THR A 160 25.85 -2.61 -6.88
CA THR A 160 27.24 -2.71 -6.41
C THR A 160 27.46 -3.98 -5.60
N VAL A 161 26.57 -4.31 -4.68
CA VAL A 161 26.66 -5.54 -3.87
C VAL A 161 26.59 -6.77 -4.77
N LYS A 162 25.66 -6.83 -5.72
CA LYS A 162 25.57 -7.90 -6.71
C LYS A 162 26.86 -8.08 -7.49
N SER A 163 27.45 -6.99 -7.99
CA SER A 163 28.67 -7.02 -8.77
C SER A 163 29.89 -7.51 -7.95
N LYS A 164 29.93 -7.18 -6.66
CA LYS A 164 31.02 -7.59 -5.75
C LYS A 164 30.90 -9.04 -5.27
N LEU A 165 29.67 -9.53 -5.08
CA LEU A 165 29.43 -10.92 -4.70
C LEU A 165 29.57 -11.90 -5.87
N ASN A 166 29.32 -11.43 -7.09
CA ASN A 166 29.32 -12.22 -8.32
C ASN A 166 28.43 -13.48 -8.25
N ARG A 167 27.39 -13.47 -7.42
CA ARG A 167 26.38 -14.53 -7.27
C ARG A 167 25.14 -14.01 -6.55
N THR A 168 24.02 -14.72 -6.73
CA THR A 168 22.83 -14.63 -5.88
C THR A 168 22.79 -15.83 -4.93
N TYR A 169 22.18 -15.67 -3.77
CA TYR A 169 22.05 -16.74 -2.76
C TYR A 169 20.77 -17.53 -2.90
N PHE A 170 19.76 -16.96 -3.53
CA PHE A 170 18.47 -17.62 -3.80
C PHE A 170 17.77 -16.95 -4.98
N GLU A 171 16.89 -17.70 -5.63
CA GLU A 171 16.00 -17.16 -6.66
C GLU A 171 14.80 -16.48 -6.00
N ILE A 172 14.41 -15.32 -6.53
CA ILE A 172 13.30 -14.53 -5.98
C ILE A 172 11.98 -15.29 -6.05
N GLU A 173 11.75 -16.06 -7.11
CA GLU A 173 10.59 -16.93 -7.28
C GLU A 173 10.52 -17.98 -6.19
N ASP A 174 11.63 -18.60 -5.83
CA ASP A 174 11.71 -19.57 -4.73
C ASP A 174 11.43 -18.91 -3.38
N TYR A 175 11.90 -17.69 -3.16
CA TYR A 175 11.56 -16.92 -1.97
C TYR A 175 10.05 -16.68 -1.84
N TYR A 176 9.40 -16.18 -2.90
CA TYR A 176 7.96 -15.94 -2.89
C TYR A 176 7.14 -17.22 -2.77
N LYS A 177 7.59 -18.32 -3.40
CA LYS A 177 6.98 -19.62 -3.26
C LYS A 177 7.02 -20.12 -1.80
N LYS A 178 8.18 -20.07 -1.16
CA LYS A 178 8.35 -20.44 0.25
C LYS A 178 7.56 -19.53 1.20
N MET A 179 7.49 -18.22 0.91
CA MET A 179 6.64 -17.30 1.67
C MET A 179 5.17 -17.69 1.54
N SER A 180 4.72 -18.00 0.33
CA SER A 180 3.35 -18.46 0.09
C SER A 180 3.06 -19.78 0.81
N GLU A 181 3.96 -20.75 0.74
CA GLU A 181 3.84 -22.02 1.46
C GLU A 181 3.79 -21.83 2.98
N LYS A 182 4.61 -20.92 3.53
CA LYS A 182 4.59 -20.58 4.95
C LYS A 182 3.27 -19.90 5.37
N TRP A 183 2.73 -19.02 4.53
CA TRP A 183 1.45 -18.33 4.80
C TRP A 183 0.25 -19.28 4.68
N ASN A 184 0.36 -20.31 3.84
CA ASN A 184 -0.63 -21.38 3.71
C ASN A 184 -0.43 -22.52 4.72
N ALA A 185 0.69 -22.57 5.44
CA ALA A 185 0.88 -23.49 6.55
C ALA A 185 -0.12 -23.18 7.67
N LYS A 186 -0.57 -24.22 8.41
CA LYS A 186 -1.49 -24.01 9.54
C LYS A 186 -1.01 -22.86 10.41
N PRO A 187 -1.78 -21.77 10.52
CA PRO A 187 -1.39 -20.64 11.36
C PRO A 187 -1.28 -21.09 12.82
N PRO A 188 -0.38 -20.49 13.61
CA PRO A 188 -0.38 -20.70 15.05
C PRO A 188 -1.78 -20.39 15.61
N GLU A 189 -2.24 -21.17 16.59
CA GLU A 189 -3.62 -21.19 17.15
C GLU A 189 -4.28 -19.85 17.48
N LYS A 190 -3.58 -18.71 17.34
CA LYS A 190 -4.03 -17.37 17.72
C LYS A 190 -3.87 -16.32 16.63
N THR A 191 -3.68 -16.69 15.37
CA THR A 191 -3.56 -15.73 14.27
C THR A 191 -4.86 -15.53 13.54
N TRP A 192 -5.07 -14.30 13.06
CA TRP A 192 -6.17 -13.97 12.17
C TRP A 192 -5.80 -14.46 10.76
N GLY A 193 -6.54 -15.42 10.24
CA GLY A 193 -6.37 -15.98 8.90
C GLY A 193 -7.55 -15.62 8.00
N THR A 194 -7.37 -15.71 6.70
CA THR A 194 -8.40 -15.59 5.67
C THR A 194 -8.09 -16.52 4.51
N LEU A 195 -9.12 -17.05 3.88
CA LEU A 195 -9.03 -17.82 2.63
C LEU A 195 -9.28 -16.94 1.39
N ILE A 196 -9.64 -15.65 1.59
CA ILE A 196 -10.10 -14.77 0.51
C ILE A 196 -8.92 -14.16 -0.23
N THR A 197 -8.09 -13.39 0.46
CA THR A 197 -7.02 -12.63 -0.20
C THR A 197 -5.67 -12.82 0.49
N ASN A 198 -4.69 -13.24 -0.28
CA ASN A 198 -3.28 -13.26 0.10
C ASN A 198 -2.59 -12.00 -0.44
N VAL A 199 -2.08 -11.17 0.48
CA VAL A 199 -1.36 -9.94 0.13
C VAL A 199 0.12 -10.13 0.40
N MET A 200 0.91 -10.11 -0.65
CA MET A 200 2.36 -10.22 -0.62
C MET A 200 3.01 -8.96 -1.20
N PRO A 201 4.29 -8.71 -0.94
CA PRO A 201 4.99 -7.61 -1.62
C PRO A 201 4.80 -7.68 -3.14
N ASN A 202 4.24 -6.61 -3.71
CA ASN A 202 3.99 -6.44 -5.14
C ASN A 202 3.03 -7.46 -5.77
N ASN A 203 2.27 -8.18 -4.97
CA ASN A 203 1.26 -9.12 -5.45
C ASN A 203 0.03 -9.17 -4.54
N ILE A 204 -1.15 -9.26 -5.15
CA ILE A 204 -2.43 -9.45 -4.48
C ILE A 204 -3.12 -10.61 -5.16
N ILE A 205 -3.39 -11.67 -4.42
CA ILE A 205 -3.99 -12.91 -4.93
C ILE A 205 -5.33 -13.12 -4.25
N ILE A 206 -6.40 -13.16 -5.02
CA ILE A 206 -7.78 -13.40 -4.54
C ILE A 206 -8.16 -14.84 -4.91
N ARG A 207 -8.40 -15.68 -3.92
CA ARG A 207 -8.81 -17.09 -4.12
C ARG A 207 -7.88 -17.86 -5.10
N GLY A 208 -6.59 -17.51 -5.12
CA GLY A 208 -5.59 -18.12 -6.02
C GLY A 208 -5.35 -17.38 -7.34
N TYR A 209 -6.15 -16.38 -7.68
CA TYR A 209 -6.02 -15.60 -8.92
C TYR A 209 -5.34 -14.24 -8.67
N PRO A 210 -4.34 -13.85 -9.48
CA PRO A 210 -3.73 -12.52 -9.39
C PRO A 210 -4.77 -11.42 -9.68
N LEU A 211 -4.88 -10.43 -8.78
CA LEU A 211 -5.89 -9.36 -8.92
C LEU A 211 -5.77 -8.59 -10.24
N GLN A 212 -4.56 -8.36 -10.75
CA GLN A 212 -4.37 -7.70 -12.04
C GLN A 212 -4.99 -8.47 -13.22
N GLU A 213 -5.04 -9.81 -13.16
CA GLU A 213 -5.71 -10.61 -14.17
C GLU A 213 -7.23 -10.54 -14.04
N ILE A 214 -7.74 -10.51 -12.81
CA ILE A 214 -9.17 -10.31 -12.54
C ILE A 214 -9.61 -8.95 -13.10
N ILE A 215 -8.90 -7.86 -12.80
CA ILE A 215 -9.19 -6.52 -13.31
C ILE A 215 -9.24 -6.48 -14.85
N ALA A 216 -8.30 -7.17 -15.50
CA ALA A 216 -8.21 -7.19 -16.96
C ALA A 216 -9.37 -7.96 -17.63
N LYS A 217 -9.79 -9.08 -17.02
CA LYS A 217 -10.60 -10.10 -17.71
C LYS A 217 -12.02 -10.27 -17.17
N LYS A 218 -12.32 -9.79 -15.96
CA LYS A 218 -13.55 -10.07 -15.23
C LYS A 218 -14.29 -8.80 -14.83
N GLY A 219 -15.62 -8.91 -14.67
CA GLY A 219 -16.48 -7.87 -14.16
C GLY A 219 -16.60 -7.91 -12.63
N LEU A 220 -17.31 -6.93 -12.09
CA LEU A 220 -17.50 -6.80 -10.65
C LEU A 220 -18.31 -7.96 -10.05
N LEU A 221 -19.39 -8.39 -10.70
CA LEU A 221 -20.26 -9.48 -10.21
C LEU A 221 -19.55 -10.84 -10.25
N GLU A 222 -18.74 -11.10 -11.29
CA GLU A 222 -17.89 -12.29 -11.34
C GLU A 222 -16.86 -12.29 -10.22
N THR A 223 -16.28 -11.13 -9.93
CA THR A 223 -15.32 -10.95 -8.84
C THR A 223 -15.98 -11.11 -7.47
N LEU A 224 -17.18 -10.59 -7.29
CA LEU A 224 -18.01 -10.79 -6.10
C LEU A 224 -18.22 -12.28 -5.81
N TYR A 225 -18.65 -13.02 -6.82
CA TYR A 225 -18.91 -14.47 -6.68
C TYR A 225 -17.63 -15.22 -6.30
N LEU A 226 -16.50 -14.90 -6.97
CA LEU A 226 -15.21 -15.47 -6.65
C LEU A 226 -14.81 -15.26 -5.19
N LEU A 227 -14.96 -14.03 -4.65
CA LEU A 227 -14.58 -13.74 -3.25
C LEU A 227 -15.38 -14.59 -2.25
N LEU A 228 -16.66 -14.80 -2.52
CA LEU A 228 -17.57 -15.51 -1.63
C LEU A 228 -17.47 -17.03 -1.79
N GLN A 229 -17.49 -17.55 -3.02
CA GLN A 229 -17.59 -18.96 -3.31
C GLN A 229 -16.24 -19.64 -3.58
N GLY A 230 -15.19 -18.88 -3.91
CA GLY A 230 -13.85 -19.41 -4.18
C GLY A 230 -13.57 -19.75 -5.64
N GLU A 231 -14.60 -19.82 -6.47
CA GLU A 231 -14.53 -20.07 -7.91
C GLU A 231 -15.34 -19.04 -8.68
N PHE A 232 -15.12 -18.93 -9.99
CA PHE A 232 -15.93 -18.05 -10.84
C PHE A 232 -17.29 -18.68 -11.13
N ALA A 233 -18.33 -17.85 -11.12
CA ALA A 233 -19.68 -18.20 -11.48
C ALA A 233 -19.81 -18.58 -12.97
N ASP A 234 -20.80 -19.40 -13.28
CA ASP A 234 -21.25 -19.55 -14.67
C ASP A 234 -22.09 -18.36 -15.15
N THR A 235 -22.47 -18.37 -16.42
CA THR A 235 -23.20 -17.25 -17.02
C THR A 235 -24.61 -17.08 -16.44
N GLU A 236 -25.29 -18.16 -16.07
CA GLU A 236 -26.65 -18.12 -15.52
C GLU A 236 -26.66 -17.48 -14.13
N GLU A 237 -25.69 -17.83 -13.28
CA GLU A 237 -25.50 -17.23 -11.96
C GLU A 237 -25.23 -15.73 -12.05
N ILE A 238 -24.36 -15.30 -12.97
CA ILE A 238 -24.09 -13.86 -13.18
C ILE A 238 -25.32 -13.10 -13.64
N ILE A 239 -26.13 -13.66 -14.55
CA ILE A 239 -27.39 -13.06 -14.99
C ILE A 239 -28.37 -12.91 -13.81
N GLU A 240 -28.44 -13.93 -12.94
CA GLU A 240 -29.30 -13.86 -11.76
C GLU A 240 -28.84 -12.79 -10.78
N LEU A 241 -27.53 -12.71 -10.48
CA LEU A 241 -26.96 -11.69 -9.61
C LEU A 241 -27.19 -10.28 -10.15
N GLU A 242 -27.00 -10.09 -11.47
CA GLU A 242 -27.28 -8.82 -12.12
C GLU A 242 -28.75 -8.40 -11.99
N LYS A 243 -29.67 -9.33 -12.21
CA LYS A 243 -31.11 -9.10 -12.04
C LYS A 243 -31.45 -8.70 -10.59
N ILE A 244 -30.86 -9.38 -9.62
CA ILE A 244 -31.06 -9.03 -8.19
C ILE A 244 -30.55 -7.62 -7.89
N ALA A 245 -29.34 -7.28 -8.35
CA ALA A 245 -28.77 -5.96 -8.14
C ALA A 245 -29.62 -4.85 -8.79
N LYS A 246 -30.08 -5.06 -10.03
CA LYS A 246 -30.97 -4.13 -10.74
C LYS A 246 -32.31 -3.94 -10.03
N ASN A 247 -32.93 -5.03 -9.54
CA ASN A 247 -34.17 -4.96 -8.78
C ASN A 247 -34.00 -4.16 -7.49
N ALA A 248 -32.89 -4.39 -6.77
CA ALA A 248 -32.57 -3.67 -5.54
C ALA A 248 -32.45 -2.14 -5.74
N ILE A 249 -31.97 -1.69 -6.91
CA ILE A 249 -31.97 -0.26 -7.27
C ILE A 249 -33.40 0.29 -7.36
N ARG A 250 -34.34 -0.49 -7.89
CA ARG A 250 -35.75 -0.06 -8.12
C ARG A 250 -36.56 -0.02 -6.84
N GLU A 251 -36.22 -0.81 -5.83
CA GLU A 251 -36.94 -0.85 -4.59
C GLU A 251 -36.88 0.49 -3.83
N GLU A 252 -37.99 0.83 -3.18
CA GLU A 252 -38.12 2.07 -2.43
C GLU A 252 -37.08 2.19 -1.30
N PHE A 253 -36.58 3.40 -1.06
CA PHE A 253 -35.78 3.79 0.07
C PHE A 253 -36.21 5.18 0.52
N SER A 254 -37.10 5.23 1.52
CA SER A 254 -37.81 6.45 1.96
C SER A 254 -37.29 7.05 3.26
N ASN A 255 -36.45 6.33 4.01
CA ASN A 255 -36.03 6.75 5.34
C ASN A 255 -34.85 7.72 5.39
N TYR A 256 -34.40 8.24 4.23
CA TYR A 256 -33.20 9.09 4.18
C TYR A 256 -33.46 10.59 4.31
N ASP A 257 -34.73 11.04 4.20
CA ASP A 257 -35.08 12.46 4.21
C ASP A 257 -34.70 13.19 5.53
N GLY A 258 -34.60 12.45 6.63
CA GLY A 258 -34.15 12.97 7.93
C GLY A 258 -32.65 12.85 8.19
N VAL A 259 -31.87 12.28 7.26
CA VAL A 259 -30.43 12.08 7.46
C VAL A 259 -29.67 13.38 7.13
N PRO A 260 -28.88 13.93 8.07
CA PRO A 260 -28.11 15.13 7.79
C PRO A 260 -27.13 14.90 6.64
N LYS A 261 -27.17 15.74 5.61
CA LYS A 261 -26.24 15.68 4.48
C LYS A 261 -24.79 15.85 4.98
N SER A 262 -23.87 15.04 4.49
CA SER A 262 -22.44 15.11 4.76
C SER A 262 -21.67 15.10 3.43
N PRO A 263 -20.61 15.87 3.29
CA PRO A 263 -19.73 15.79 2.12
C PRO A 263 -18.93 14.48 2.08
N ASP A 264 -18.88 13.74 3.18
CA ASP A 264 -18.15 12.45 3.27
C ASP A 264 -19.04 11.30 2.79
N VAL A 265 -18.71 10.74 1.63
CA VAL A 265 -19.44 9.65 1.01
C VAL A 265 -19.43 8.37 1.87
N SER A 266 -18.34 8.08 2.58
CA SER A 266 -18.24 6.90 3.46
C SER A 266 -19.23 7.00 4.61
N LYS A 267 -19.35 8.21 5.21
CA LYS A 267 -20.32 8.48 6.26
C LYS A 267 -21.75 8.31 5.76
N MET A 268 -22.08 8.88 4.59
CA MET A 268 -23.41 8.79 4.03
C MET A 268 -23.80 7.35 3.69
N LEU A 269 -22.92 6.63 2.95
CA LEU A 269 -23.15 5.22 2.60
C LEU A 269 -23.29 4.32 3.82
N GLY A 270 -22.40 4.48 4.81
CA GLY A 270 -22.49 3.73 6.06
C GLY A 270 -23.78 4.01 6.83
N THR A 271 -24.24 5.27 6.86
CA THR A 271 -25.53 5.63 7.50
C THR A 271 -26.71 5.00 6.74
N PHE A 272 -26.73 5.08 5.41
CA PHE A 272 -27.81 4.52 4.59
C PHE A 272 -27.90 3.00 4.74
N LEU A 273 -26.77 2.28 4.79
CA LEU A 273 -26.78 0.85 5.08
C LEU A 273 -27.48 0.52 6.41
N GLN A 274 -27.21 1.28 7.47
CA GLN A 274 -27.78 1.04 8.80
C GLN A 274 -29.28 1.26 8.87
N ILE A 275 -29.80 2.23 8.11
CA ILE A 275 -31.22 2.59 8.18
C ILE A 275 -32.08 1.88 7.14
N ASP A 276 -31.48 1.16 6.18
CA ASP A 276 -32.22 0.45 5.14
C ASP A 276 -32.81 -0.86 5.62
N LYS A 277 -34.06 -0.80 6.08
CA LYS A 277 -34.81 -1.97 6.55
C LYS A 277 -34.98 -3.07 5.49
N ARG A 278 -35.00 -2.71 4.19
CA ARG A 278 -35.11 -3.70 3.12
C ARG A 278 -33.84 -4.51 3.00
N LEU A 279 -32.69 -3.83 3.06
CA LEU A 279 -31.40 -4.52 3.08
C LEU A 279 -31.29 -5.45 4.28
N SER A 280 -31.61 -4.96 5.49
CA SER A 280 -31.56 -5.78 6.70
C SER A 280 -32.49 -7.00 6.59
N ASN A 281 -33.72 -6.82 6.12
CA ASN A 281 -34.66 -7.92 5.91
C ASN A 281 -34.16 -8.91 4.87
N TYR A 282 -33.62 -8.44 3.75
CA TYR A 282 -33.09 -9.29 2.69
C TYR A 282 -31.90 -10.12 3.19
N ALA A 283 -30.94 -9.49 3.86
CA ALA A 283 -29.76 -10.16 4.41
C ALA A 283 -30.11 -11.23 5.48
N ASN A 284 -31.19 -11.02 6.24
CA ASN A 284 -31.63 -11.98 7.26
C ASN A 284 -32.51 -13.12 6.70
N SER A 285 -33.11 -12.96 5.53
CA SER A 285 -34.03 -13.93 4.95
C SER A 285 -33.46 -14.79 3.83
N VAL A 286 -32.41 -14.31 3.15
CA VAL A 286 -31.76 -15.00 2.02
C VAL A 286 -30.49 -15.67 2.47
N PRO A 287 -30.41 -17.01 2.43
CA PRO A 287 -29.22 -17.74 2.87
C PRO A 287 -28.08 -17.75 1.84
N ASP A 288 -28.31 -17.20 0.65
CA ASP A 288 -27.36 -17.18 -0.47
C ASP A 288 -26.52 -15.90 -0.40
N GLU A 289 -25.28 -16.03 0.02
CA GLU A 289 -24.36 -14.91 0.25
C GLU A 289 -24.09 -14.06 -1.01
N PRO A 290 -23.78 -14.64 -2.20
CA PRO A 290 -23.66 -13.89 -3.45
C PRO A 290 -24.90 -13.04 -3.76
N LYS A 291 -26.11 -13.55 -3.53
CA LYS A 291 -27.36 -12.82 -3.78
C LYS A 291 -27.53 -11.65 -2.80
N VAL A 292 -27.18 -11.84 -1.53
CA VAL A 292 -27.21 -10.76 -0.54
C VAL A 292 -26.22 -9.65 -0.91
N VAL A 293 -25.01 -10.00 -1.35
CA VAL A 293 -24.01 -8.99 -1.71
C VAL A 293 -24.37 -8.29 -3.01
N ALA A 294 -24.93 -9.00 -4.01
CA ALA A 294 -25.44 -8.38 -5.23
C ALA A 294 -26.60 -7.40 -4.94
N TYR A 295 -27.54 -7.81 -4.07
CA TYR A 295 -28.60 -6.91 -3.58
C TYR A 295 -28.03 -5.67 -2.90
N THR A 296 -27.03 -5.86 -2.02
CA THR A 296 -26.34 -4.76 -1.33
C THR A 296 -25.72 -3.77 -2.32
N LEU A 297 -25.02 -4.27 -3.36
CA LEU A 297 -24.43 -3.39 -4.40
C LEU A 297 -25.51 -2.61 -5.15
N GLY A 298 -26.66 -3.23 -5.46
CA GLY A 298 -27.80 -2.52 -6.04
C GLY A 298 -28.31 -1.41 -5.13
N ARG A 299 -28.47 -1.69 -3.82
CA ARG A 299 -28.86 -0.65 -2.83
C ARG A 299 -27.81 0.47 -2.78
N MET A 300 -26.52 0.15 -2.83
CA MET A 300 -25.45 1.14 -2.83
C MET A 300 -25.44 2.03 -4.07
N VAL A 301 -25.77 1.49 -5.26
CA VAL A 301 -25.99 2.32 -6.46
C VAL A 301 -27.10 3.33 -6.21
N LYS A 302 -28.21 2.90 -5.63
CA LYS A 302 -29.31 3.82 -5.25
C LYS A 302 -28.86 4.88 -4.25
N TYR A 303 -28.10 4.50 -3.21
CA TYR A 303 -27.58 5.47 -2.22
C TYR A 303 -26.65 6.49 -2.86
N LEU A 304 -25.73 6.04 -3.75
CA LEU A 304 -24.86 6.93 -4.50
C LEU A 304 -25.66 7.90 -5.37
N ALA A 305 -26.66 7.40 -6.07
CA ALA A 305 -27.52 8.25 -6.89
C ALA A 305 -28.28 9.31 -6.07
N ILE A 306 -28.71 8.97 -4.84
CA ILE A 306 -29.32 9.94 -3.91
C ILE A 306 -28.27 10.97 -3.46
N ILE A 307 -27.06 10.53 -3.10
CA ILE A 307 -25.97 11.41 -2.64
C ILE A 307 -25.55 12.38 -3.75
N GLN A 308 -25.57 11.93 -5.02
CA GLN A 308 -25.15 12.69 -6.19
C GLN A 308 -26.30 13.41 -6.91
N ASP A 309 -27.51 13.36 -6.38
CA ASP A 309 -28.75 13.90 -7.00
C ASP A 309 -29.06 13.27 -8.39
N ASN A 310 -28.63 12.01 -8.62
CA ASN A 310 -28.82 11.27 -9.89
C ASN A 310 -29.96 10.25 -9.83
N LEU A 311 -30.85 10.31 -8.82
CA LEU A 311 -31.88 9.30 -8.62
C LEU A 311 -32.87 9.22 -9.80
N GLU A 312 -33.25 10.35 -10.36
CA GLU A 312 -34.14 10.40 -11.55
C GLU A 312 -33.47 9.74 -12.76
N ALA A 313 -32.18 10.00 -12.97
CA ALA A 313 -31.41 9.42 -14.06
C ALA A 313 -31.44 7.88 -14.02
N ILE A 314 -31.14 7.26 -12.86
CA ILE A 314 -31.13 5.79 -12.74
C ILE A 314 -32.54 5.18 -12.79
N THR A 315 -33.59 5.91 -12.40
CA THR A 315 -34.97 5.40 -12.41
C THR A 315 -35.68 5.53 -13.73
N SER A 316 -35.24 6.43 -14.61
CA SER A 316 -35.80 6.65 -15.94
C SER A 316 -35.37 5.60 -16.99
N VAL A 317 -34.23 4.90 -16.74
CA VAL A 317 -33.69 3.91 -17.69
C VAL A 317 -34.35 2.54 -17.48
N LYS A 318 -34.68 1.83 -18.58
CA LYS A 318 -35.21 0.46 -18.51
C LYS A 318 -34.09 -0.54 -18.26
N ASP A 319 -34.33 -1.51 -17.38
CA ASP A 319 -33.33 -2.53 -16.99
C ASP A 319 -32.93 -3.47 -18.14
N THR A 320 -33.79 -3.61 -19.17
CA THR A 320 -33.50 -4.40 -20.37
C THR A 320 -32.44 -3.80 -21.27
N ASP A 321 -32.20 -2.49 -21.15
CA ASP A 321 -31.40 -1.72 -22.10
C ASP A 321 -29.96 -1.41 -21.55
N VAL A 322 -29.70 -1.72 -20.28
CA VAL A 322 -28.45 -1.34 -19.58
C VAL A 322 -27.92 -2.47 -18.75
N SER A 323 -26.60 -2.59 -18.64
CA SER A 323 -25.91 -3.50 -17.70
C SER A 323 -25.90 -2.92 -16.28
N PHE A 324 -25.56 -3.77 -15.29
CA PHE A 324 -25.36 -3.27 -13.93
C PHE A 324 -24.19 -2.26 -13.83
N ALA A 325 -23.13 -2.46 -14.62
CA ALA A 325 -22.02 -1.52 -14.71
C ALA A 325 -22.46 -0.15 -15.26
N ASP A 326 -23.36 -0.12 -16.25
CA ASP A 326 -23.95 1.13 -16.75
C ASP A 326 -24.74 1.87 -15.66
N LEU A 327 -25.49 1.14 -14.82
CA LEU A 327 -26.23 1.74 -13.70
C LEU A 327 -25.31 2.25 -12.59
N ILE A 328 -24.19 1.58 -12.32
CA ILE A 328 -23.17 2.10 -11.40
C ILE A 328 -22.62 3.42 -11.94
N TYR A 329 -22.25 3.46 -13.21
CA TYR A 329 -21.75 4.68 -13.85
C TYR A 329 -22.79 5.80 -13.79
N LEU A 330 -24.03 5.51 -14.18
CA LEU A 330 -25.12 6.48 -14.18
C LEU A 330 -25.42 7.00 -12.77
N GLY A 331 -25.43 6.13 -11.75
CA GLY A 331 -25.65 6.52 -10.36
C GLY A 331 -24.55 7.41 -9.79
N LEU A 332 -23.31 7.16 -10.18
CA LEU A 332 -22.15 7.96 -9.75
C LEU A 332 -22.04 9.29 -10.49
N VAL A 333 -22.17 9.29 -11.82
CA VAL A 333 -21.80 10.41 -12.69
C VAL A 333 -23.02 11.19 -13.20
N GLY A 334 -24.18 10.55 -13.28
CA GLY A 334 -25.42 11.16 -13.77
C GLY A 334 -25.57 11.17 -15.30
N GLU A 335 -24.61 10.64 -16.04
CA GLU A 335 -24.60 10.59 -17.50
C GLU A 335 -24.73 9.15 -18.01
N ALA A 336 -25.57 8.90 -18.98
CA ALA A 336 -25.70 7.61 -19.64
C ALA A 336 -24.51 7.34 -20.57
N GLN A 337 -23.84 6.19 -20.41
CA GLN A 337 -22.68 5.78 -21.22
C GLN A 337 -22.75 4.28 -21.57
N GLN A 338 -23.88 3.82 -22.07
CA GLN A 338 -24.17 2.39 -22.27
C GLN A 338 -23.07 1.63 -22.99
N GLY A 339 -22.56 0.55 -22.35
CA GLY A 339 -21.64 -0.41 -22.94
C GLY A 339 -20.31 0.16 -23.43
N THR A 340 -19.95 1.37 -23.01
CA THR A 340 -18.74 2.05 -23.49
C THR A 340 -17.49 1.58 -22.75
N LEU A 341 -16.31 1.78 -23.37
CA LEU A 341 -15.02 1.56 -22.71
C LEU A 341 -14.86 2.42 -21.44
N LYS A 342 -15.58 3.56 -21.36
CA LYS A 342 -15.60 4.42 -20.17
C LYS A 342 -16.25 3.72 -18.98
N VAL A 343 -17.38 3.03 -19.20
CA VAL A 343 -18.05 2.21 -18.17
C VAL A 343 -17.18 1.03 -17.75
N ARG A 344 -16.58 0.33 -18.71
CA ARG A 344 -15.67 -0.78 -18.43
C ARG A 344 -14.47 -0.34 -17.61
N LEU A 345 -13.91 0.85 -17.90
CA LEU A 345 -12.78 1.41 -17.14
C LEU A 345 -13.19 1.76 -15.70
N LEU A 346 -14.38 2.33 -15.49
CA LEU A 346 -14.92 2.57 -14.15
C LEU A 346 -15.07 1.25 -13.37
N GLU A 347 -15.67 0.24 -14.00
CA GLU A 347 -15.83 -1.09 -13.39
C GLU A 347 -14.48 -1.72 -13.03
N ALA A 348 -13.46 -1.56 -13.87
CA ALA A 348 -12.11 -2.02 -13.60
C ALA A 348 -11.47 -1.30 -12.39
N MET A 349 -11.68 0.03 -12.27
CA MET A 349 -11.24 0.79 -11.09
C MET A 349 -11.93 0.32 -9.81
N ILE A 350 -13.22 0.02 -9.85
CA ILE A 350 -13.98 -0.55 -8.74
C ILE A 350 -13.44 -1.93 -8.37
N THR A 351 -13.25 -2.79 -9.37
CA THR A 351 -12.70 -4.15 -9.20
C THR A 351 -11.30 -4.12 -8.58
N ALA A 352 -10.46 -3.14 -8.92
CA ALA A 352 -9.14 -2.96 -8.31
C ALA A 352 -9.18 -2.65 -6.80
N CYS A 353 -10.33 -2.24 -6.28
CA CYS A 353 -10.52 -1.87 -4.87
C CYS A 353 -11.23 -2.95 -4.04
N VAL A 354 -11.70 -4.06 -4.64
CA VAL A 354 -12.61 -5.01 -3.98
C VAL A 354 -12.04 -5.54 -2.67
N ASP A 355 -10.77 -5.92 -2.62
CA ASP A 355 -10.16 -6.39 -1.38
C ASP A 355 -8.64 -6.16 -1.30
N HIS A 356 -8.14 -6.20 -0.07
CA HIS A 356 -6.70 -6.14 0.25
C HIS A 356 -6.42 -6.93 1.54
N GLY A 357 -7.12 -8.04 1.75
CA GLY A 357 -7.00 -8.91 2.92
C GLY A 357 -7.52 -8.29 4.22
N ILE A 358 -7.22 -8.94 5.33
CA ILE A 358 -7.76 -8.64 6.66
C ILE A 358 -7.04 -7.51 7.41
N THR A 359 -5.92 -7.01 6.91
CA THR A 359 -5.08 -6.03 7.62
C THR A 359 -5.50 -4.56 7.48
N PRO A 360 -6.21 -4.12 6.43
CA PRO A 360 -6.67 -2.73 6.32
C PRO A 360 -7.67 -2.36 7.42
N PRO A 361 -7.69 -1.09 7.88
CA PRO A 361 -8.62 -0.63 8.92
C PRO A 361 -10.10 -0.92 8.62
N SER A 362 -10.53 -0.82 7.36
CA SER A 362 -11.90 -1.15 6.96
C SER A 362 -12.24 -2.63 7.18
N ALA A 363 -11.36 -3.54 6.77
CA ALA A 363 -11.53 -4.97 7.01
C ALA A 363 -11.51 -5.29 8.52
N GLN A 364 -10.58 -4.69 9.27
CA GLN A 364 -10.51 -4.86 10.72
C GLN A 364 -11.80 -4.41 11.43
N ALA A 365 -12.37 -3.25 11.08
CA ALA A 365 -13.61 -2.76 11.64
C ALA A 365 -14.78 -3.73 11.37
N THR A 366 -14.91 -4.21 10.12
CA THR A 366 -15.91 -5.21 9.77
C THR A 366 -15.72 -6.51 10.57
N LEU A 367 -14.50 -7.05 10.61
CA LEU A 367 -14.19 -8.31 11.28
C LEU A 367 -14.46 -8.26 12.80
N VAL A 368 -14.14 -7.15 13.46
CA VAL A 368 -14.40 -6.98 14.89
C VAL A 368 -15.92 -7.07 15.17
N LEU A 369 -16.74 -6.39 14.36
CA LEU A 369 -18.20 -6.45 14.54
C LEU A 369 -18.75 -7.83 14.13
N SER A 370 -18.28 -8.42 13.04
CA SER A 370 -18.66 -9.76 12.60
C SER A 370 -18.35 -10.83 13.66
N SER A 371 -17.22 -10.68 14.36
CA SER A 371 -16.81 -11.61 15.42
C SER A 371 -17.79 -11.61 16.62
N THR A 372 -18.50 -10.53 16.84
CA THR A 372 -19.56 -10.43 17.85
C THR A 372 -20.95 -10.81 17.31
N ARG A 373 -21.03 -11.26 16.03
CA ARG A 373 -22.29 -11.57 15.34
C ARG A 373 -23.21 -10.36 15.20
N ALA A 374 -22.65 -9.16 15.05
CA ALA A 374 -23.41 -7.98 14.68
C ALA A 374 -24.15 -8.21 13.34
N PRO A 375 -25.33 -7.59 13.13
CA PRO A 375 -26.03 -7.67 11.85
C PRO A 375 -25.14 -7.27 10.67
N TYR A 376 -25.40 -7.89 9.51
CA TYR A 376 -24.63 -7.72 8.28
C TYR A 376 -24.41 -6.25 7.91
N GLU A 377 -25.48 -5.48 7.83
CA GLU A 377 -25.45 -4.06 7.44
C GLU A 377 -24.69 -3.20 8.46
N ILE A 378 -24.69 -3.58 9.73
CA ILE A 378 -23.95 -2.87 10.79
C ILE A 378 -22.45 -3.13 10.66
N ALA A 379 -22.06 -4.36 10.44
CA ALA A 379 -20.65 -4.73 10.25
C ALA A 379 -20.06 -4.08 8.99
N LEU A 380 -20.81 -4.10 7.86
CA LEU A 380 -20.40 -3.42 6.63
C LEU A 380 -20.29 -1.92 6.82
N SER A 381 -21.27 -1.30 7.46
CA SER A 381 -21.27 0.13 7.74
C SER A 381 -20.03 0.55 8.52
N ALA A 382 -19.64 -0.20 9.55
CA ALA A 382 -18.43 0.09 10.32
C ALA A 382 -17.17 0.05 9.45
N GLY A 383 -17.04 -0.97 8.58
CA GLY A 383 -15.94 -1.07 7.64
C GLY A 383 -15.89 0.08 6.64
N ILE A 384 -17.02 0.46 6.08
CA ILE A 384 -17.14 1.59 5.15
C ILE A 384 -16.79 2.91 5.83
N GLN A 385 -17.27 3.17 7.03
CA GLN A 385 -16.98 4.39 7.77
C GLN A 385 -15.53 4.47 8.27
N ALA A 386 -14.81 3.36 8.33
CA ALA A 386 -13.37 3.33 8.56
C ALA A 386 -12.54 3.77 7.33
N ILE A 387 -13.17 3.96 6.16
CA ILE A 387 -12.53 4.51 4.97
C ILE A 387 -12.55 6.03 5.06
N THR A 388 -11.39 6.61 5.31
CA THR A 388 -11.19 8.05 5.52
C THR A 388 -10.12 8.59 4.59
N ASP A 389 -9.80 9.87 4.69
CA ASP A 389 -8.73 10.50 3.88
C ASP A 389 -7.36 9.82 4.05
N VAL A 390 -7.13 9.11 5.14
CA VAL A 390 -5.86 8.39 5.41
C VAL A 390 -5.93 6.90 5.06
N HIS A 391 -7.09 6.43 4.61
CA HIS A 391 -7.32 5.04 4.21
C HIS A 391 -8.39 4.95 3.11
N GLY A 392 -7.99 4.75 1.86
CA GLY A 392 -8.88 4.61 0.70
C GLY A 392 -9.55 5.92 0.24
N GLY A 393 -9.18 7.06 0.80
CA GLY A 393 -9.70 8.38 0.43
C GLY A 393 -8.69 9.31 -0.21
N ALA A 394 -7.47 8.85 -0.46
CA ALA A 394 -6.41 9.67 -1.05
C ALA A 394 -6.65 9.99 -2.54
N GLY A 395 -7.54 9.26 -3.22
CA GLY A 395 -7.80 9.41 -4.66
C GLY A 395 -8.31 10.80 -5.04
N GLN A 396 -9.19 11.40 -4.25
CA GLN A 396 -9.69 12.75 -4.49
C GLN A 396 -8.54 13.77 -4.49
N LYS A 397 -7.75 13.80 -3.43
CA LYS A 397 -6.62 14.75 -3.30
C LYS A 397 -5.55 14.52 -4.36
N ALA A 398 -5.32 13.26 -4.74
CA ALA A 398 -4.44 12.91 -5.84
C ALA A 398 -4.96 13.46 -7.18
N ALA A 399 -6.26 13.28 -7.49
CA ALA A 399 -6.89 13.84 -8.67
C ALA A 399 -6.78 15.37 -8.73
N GLU A 400 -7.13 16.06 -7.63
CA GLU A 400 -7.02 17.51 -7.50
C GLU A 400 -5.56 17.99 -7.71
N PHE A 401 -4.59 17.26 -7.14
CA PHE A 401 -3.17 17.57 -7.34
C PHE A 401 -2.76 17.41 -8.81
N PHE A 402 -3.12 16.30 -9.47
CA PHE A 402 -2.76 16.08 -10.88
C PHE A 402 -3.41 17.10 -11.79
N LEU A 403 -4.68 17.44 -11.57
CA LEU A 403 -5.36 18.52 -12.30
C LEU A 403 -4.63 19.86 -12.11
N SER A 404 -4.20 20.19 -10.90
CA SER A 404 -3.47 21.43 -10.64
C SER A 404 -2.11 21.49 -11.36
N VAL A 405 -1.42 20.35 -11.47
CA VAL A 405 -0.18 20.23 -12.26
C VAL A 405 -0.45 20.47 -13.74
N VAL A 406 -1.49 19.83 -14.29
CA VAL A 406 -1.87 19.97 -15.71
C VAL A 406 -2.29 21.41 -16.03
N ASN A 407 -3.10 22.03 -15.17
CA ASN A 407 -3.53 23.42 -15.34
C ASN A 407 -2.35 24.37 -15.33
N LYS A 408 -1.42 24.21 -14.36
CA LYS A 408 -0.20 25.04 -14.30
C LYS A 408 0.67 24.88 -15.55
N SER A 409 0.83 23.66 -16.07
CA SER A 409 1.57 23.39 -17.31
C SER A 409 0.97 24.17 -18.47
N LYS A 410 -0.36 24.15 -18.62
CA LYS A 410 -1.10 24.88 -19.67
C LYS A 410 -1.02 26.40 -19.49
N GLU A 411 -1.27 26.90 -18.28
CA GLU A 411 -1.25 28.34 -17.99
C GLU A 411 0.12 28.98 -18.22
N LYS A 412 1.18 28.29 -17.83
CA LYS A 412 2.56 28.78 -17.97
C LYS A 412 3.22 28.38 -19.30
N ASN A 413 2.57 27.54 -20.10
CA ASN A 413 3.11 26.96 -21.32
C ASN A 413 4.48 26.29 -21.09
N ILE A 414 4.59 25.48 -20.01
CA ILE A 414 5.78 24.71 -19.65
C ILE A 414 5.53 23.23 -19.79
N PRO A 415 6.57 22.40 -20.00
CA PRO A 415 6.43 20.96 -20.07
C PRO A 415 5.76 20.37 -18.83
N LEU A 416 4.98 19.32 -19.02
CA LEU A 416 4.24 18.65 -17.94
C LEU A 416 5.18 18.15 -16.83
N GLU A 417 6.36 17.65 -17.20
CA GLU A 417 7.39 17.21 -16.26
C GLU A 417 7.94 18.35 -15.39
N GLU A 418 8.18 19.51 -16.00
CA GLU A 418 8.65 20.71 -15.29
C GLU A 418 7.57 21.19 -14.31
N SER A 419 6.32 21.27 -14.75
CA SER A 419 5.19 21.61 -13.88
C SER A 419 5.06 20.63 -12.71
N THR A 420 5.21 19.33 -12.97
CA THR A 420 5.17 18.31 -11.93
C THR A 420 6.29 18.51 -10.91
N PHE A 421 7.51 18.74 -11.38
CA PHE A 421 8.67 18.99 -10.51
C PHE A 421 8.46 20.25 -9.63
N GLU A 422 8.06 21.37 -10.23
CA GLU A 422 7.82 22.62 -9.49
C GLU A 422 6.71 22.45 -8.43
N MET A 423 5.60 21.81 -8.80
CA MET A 423 4.47 21.61 -7.89
C MET A 423 4.82 20.66 -6.74
N MET A 424 5.49 19.56 -7.03
CA MET A 424 5.94 18.61 -6.00
C MET A 424 6.97 19.24 -5.06
N ASN A 425 7.98 19.94 -5.60
CA ASN A 425 8.99 20.62 -4.80
C ASN A 425 8.37 21.68 -3.90
N SER A 426 7.41 22.46 -4.41
CA SER A 426 6.68 23.46 -3.64
C SER A 426 5.86 22.83 -2.50
N ALA A 427 5.11 21.76 -2.79
CA ALA A 427 4.32 21.04 -1.79
C ALA A 427 5.22 20.46 -0.69
N ILE A 428 6.33 19.87 -1.06
CA ILE A 428 7.30 19.28 -0.15
C ILE A 428 7.97 20.33 0.74
N LYS A 429 8.39 21.47 0.17
CA LYS A 429 8.93 22.59 0.95
C LYS A 429 7.92 23.16 1.95
N ALA A 430 6.64 23.14 1.60
CA ALA A 430 5.55 23.53 2.48
C ALA A 430 5.16 22.44 3.53
N GLY A 431 5.89 21.32 3.60
CA GLY A 431 5.59 20.22 4.52
C GLY A 431 4.33 19.42 4.18
N LYS A 432 3.77 19.62 2.98
CA LYS A 432 2.57 18.89 2.53
C LYS A 432 2.92 17.50 2.00
N ARG A 433 2.07 16.53 2.30
CA ARG A 433 2.12 15.20 1.66
C ARG A 433 1.55 15.30 0.25
N ILE A 434 2.05 14.43 -0.62
CA ILE A 434 1.46 14.20 -1.94
C ILE A 434 0.69 12.90 -1.83
N GLU A 435 -0.63 13.02 -1.86
CA GLU A 435 -1.51 11.86 -1.71
C GLU A 435 -1.44 10.96 -2.96
N GLY A 436 -1.78 9.69 -2.79
CA GLY A 436 -1.65 8.70 -3.87
C GLY A 436 -0.24 8.10 -4.02
N LEU A 437 0.74 8.51 -3.18
CA LEU A 437 2.09 7.95 -3.15
C LEU A 437 2.37 7.19 -1.85
N GLY A 438 3.09 6.08 -1.98
CA GLY A 438 3.47 5.20 -0.88
C GLY A 438 2.47 4.07 -0.63
N HIS A 439 3.01 2.94 -0.23
CA HIS A 439 2.26 1.76 0.19
C HIS A 439 3.00 1.06 1.33
N ARG A 440 2.25 0.45 2.28
CA ARG A 440 2.84 -0.23 3.45
C ARG A 440 3.56 -1.54 3.08
N ILE A 441 3.10 -2.20 2.00
CA ILE A 441 3.55 -3.55 1.61
C ILE A 441 4.21 -3.50 0.23
N HIS A 442 3.63 -2.76 -0.73
CA HIS A 442 4.09 -2.75 -2.12
C HIS A 442 5.15 -1.68 -2.37
N THR A 443 6.25 -2.08 -2.99
CA THR A 443 7.21 -1.17 -3.63
C THR A 443 6.80 -0.84 -5.08
N LYS A 444 5.91 -1.69 -5.66
CA LYS A 444 5.23 -1.48 -6.92
C LYS A 444 3.80 -2.00 -6.78
N ASP A 445 2.80 -1.13 -6.82
CA ASP A 445 1.40 -1.57 -6.73
C ASP A 445 1.03 -2.41 -7.97
N PRO A 446 0.61 -3.68 -7.82
CA PRO A 446 0.37 -4.58 -8.96
C PRO A 446 -0.82 -4.15 -9.82
N ARG A 447 -1.72 -3.30 -9.30
CA ARG A 447 -2.93 -2.83 -9.98
C ARG A 447 -2.68 -1.68 -10.96
N LYS A 448 -1.58 -0.94 -10.79
CA LYS A 448 -1.34 0.30 -11.54
C LYS A 448 -1.18 0.08 -13.05
N ASP A 449 -0.41 -0.94 -13.43
CA ASP A 449 -0.06 -1.13 -14.84
C ASP A 449 -1.28 -1.56 -15.66
N VAL A 450 -2.13 -2.45 -15.12
CA VAL A 450 -3.35 -2.88 -15.78
C VAL A 450 -4.39 -1.75 -15.88
N LEU A 451 -4.52 -0.91 -14.85
CA LEU A 451 -5.44 0.23 -14.90
C LEU A 451 -4.96 1.30 -15.90
N TRP A 452 -3.67 1.58 -15.98
CA TRP A 452 -3.11 2.48 -16.99
C TRP A 452 -3.31 1.94 -18.40
N GLN A 453 -3.10 0.63 -18.62
CA GLN A 453 -3.34 0.00 -19.91
C GLN A 453 -4.82 0.12 -20.33
N LEU A 454 -5.75 -0.21 -19.44
CA LEU A 454 -7.19 -0.06 -19.71
C LEU A 454 -7.59 1.39 -19.97
N ALA A 455 -6.96 2.35 -19.28
CA ALA A 455 -7.18 3.78 -19.55
C ALA A 455 -6.65 4.19 -20.93
N GLU A 456 -5.52 3.64 -21.38
CA GLU A 456 -4.99 3.86 -22.74
C GLU A 456 -5.94 3.28 -23.80
N GLU A 457 -6.37 2.05 -23.63
CA GLU A 457 -7.31 1.36 -24.52
C GLU A 457 -8.66 2.09 -24.61
N ALA A 458 -9.12 2.67 -23.50
CA ALA A 458 -10.35 3.45 -23.45
C ALA A 458 -10.20 4.93 -23.92
N GLY A 459 -8.99 5.39 -24.21
CA GLY A 459 -8.72 6.78 -24.62
C GLY A 459 -8.71 7.79 -23.48
N TYR A 460 -8.56 7.34 -22.23
CA TYR A 460 -8.54 8.18 -21.03
C TYR A 460 -7.18 8.24 -20.32
N ALA A 461 -6.09 7.81 -20.96
CA ALA A 461 -4.74 8.05 -20.49
C ALA A 461 -4.21 9.40 -20.97
N LYS A 462 -4.83 10.49 -20.51
CA LYS A 462 -4.50 11.87 -20.89
C LYS A 462 -3.39 12.43 -19.98
N ASP A 463 -3.42 13.71 -19.69
CA ASP A 463 -2.31 14.40 -19.00
C ASP A 463 -2.21 14.06 -17.52
N CYS A 464 -3.33 13.83 -16.81
CA CYS A 464 -3.27 13.41 -15.40
C CYS A 464 -2.66 12.01 -15.24
N VAL A 465 -3.00 11.07 -16.12
CA VAL A 465 -2.35 9.74 -16.14
C VAL A 465 -0.86 9.87 -16.47
N LYS A 466 -0.45 10.74 -17.40
CA LYS A 466 0.99 11.01 -17.66
C LYS A 466 1.69 11.54 -16.41
N VAL A 467 1.08 12.51 -15.70
CA VAL A 467 1.61 13.00 -14.41
C VAL A 467 1.74 11.86 -13.42
N SER A 468 0.71 11.03 -13.28
CA SER A 468 0.71 9.89 -12.36
C SER A 468 1.82 8.87 -12.63
N LYS A 469 2.23 8.70 -13.89
CA LYS A 469 3.33 7.82 -14.28
C LYS A 469 4.70 8.38 -13.88
N MET A 470 4.87 9.71 -13.75
CA MET A 470 6.15 10.35 -13.47
C MET A 470 6.35 10.80 -12.01
N VAL A 471 5.28 10.87 -11.19
CA VAL A 471 5.38 11.42 -9.82
C VAL A 471 6.36 10.68 -8.93
N SER A 472 6.51 9.36 -9.06
CA SER A 472 7.47 8.58 -8.27
C SER A 472 8.91 8.96 -8.61
N ASP A 473 9.23 9.11 -9.88
CA ASP A 473 10.57 9.51 -10.34
C ASP A 473 10.87 10.98 -9.99
N VAL A 474 9.87 11.85 -10.09
CA VAL A 474 10.00 13.24 -9.67
C VAL A 474 10.22 13.34 -8.15
N LEU A 475 9.48 12.56 -7.34
CA LEU A 475 9.70 12.51 -5.90
C LEU A 475 11.12 12.04 -5.55
N PHE A 476 11.60 11.05 -6.28
CA PHE A 476 12.97 10.58 -6.11
C PHE A 476 13.99 11.69 -6.40
N ARG A 477 13.82 12.43 -7.49
CA ARG A 477 14.71 13.57 -7.84
C ARG A 477 14.65 14.70 -6.83
N VAL A 478 13.47 14.98 -6.23
CA VAL A 478 13.28 16.08 -5.27
C VAL A 478 13.75 15.71 -3.87
N ARG A 479 13.57 14.45 -3.44
CA ARG A 479 13.82 14.03 -2.04
C ARG A 479 14.72 12.81 -1.87
N GLY A 480 15.12 12.13 -2.93
CA GLY A 480 15.80 10.84 -2.84
C GLY A 480 14.91 9.72 -2.28
N MET A 481 13.58 9.94 -2.20
CA MET A 481 12.62 8.96 -1.67
C MET A 481 11.95 8.20 -2.81
N ASN A 482 12.03 6.88 -2.78
CA ASN A 482 11.35 6.02 -3.74
C ASN A 482 10.02 5.55 -3.15
N LEU A 483 8.94 6.32 -3.37
CA LEU A 483 7.59 5.91 -3.02
C LEU A 483 6.81 5.56 -4.29
N PRO A 484 6.25 4.34 -4.38
CA PRO A 484 5.43 3.96 -5.52
C PRO A 484 4.13 4.75 -5.52
N ILE A 485 3.58 4.99 -6.70
CA ILE A 485 2.17 5.36 -6.80
C ILE A 485 1.32 4.17 -6.38
N ASN A 486 0.30 4.40 -5.57
CA ASN A 486 -0.64 3.39 -5.13
C ASN A 486 -1.95 3.45 -5.94
N VAL A 487 -2.88 2.53 -5.66
CA VAL A 487 -4.15 2.44 -6.40
C VAL A 487 -4.99 3.71 -6.29
N ASP A 488 -4.99 4.40 -5.14
CA ASP A 488 -5.72 5.67 -4.98
C ASP A 488 -5.20 6.74 -5.94
N GLY A 489 -3.87 6.85 -6.08
CA GLY A 489 -3.24 7.79 -7.02
C GLY A 489 -3.56 7.46 -8.48
N VAL A 490 -3.57 6.17 -8.84
CA VAL A 490 -3.94 5.74 -10.20
C VAL A 490 -5.41 6.03 -10.50
N ILE A 491 -6.33 5.67 -9.59
CA ILE A 491 -7.76 5.95 -9.72
C ILE A 491 -8.01 7.45 -9.80
N GLY A 492 -7.36 8.24 -8.95
CA GLY A 492 -7.47 9.70 -9.00
C GLY A 492 -7.07 10.30 -10.35
N ALA A 493 -5.96 9.83 -10.93
CA ALA A 493 -5.51 10.29 -12.24
C ALA A 493 -6.48 9.92 -13.37
N ILE A 494 -6.97 8.68 -13.38
CA ILE A 494 -7.93 8.20 -14.38
C ILE A 494 -9.26 8.94 -14.23
N THR A 495 -9.77 9.11 -13.00
CA THR A 495 -11.01 9.85 -12.71
C THR A 495 -10.94 11.27 -13.28
N ALA A 496 -9.80 11.96 -13.07
CA ALA A 496 -9.56 13.30 -13.60
C ALA A 496 -9.53 13.33 -15.14
N ASP A 497 -8.87 12.36 -15.78
CA ASP A 497 -8.78 12.27 -17.24
C ASP A 497 -10.09 11.81 -17.91
N MET A 498 -10.99 11.17 -17.15
CA MET A 498 -12.36 10.85 -17.55
C MET A 498 -13.31 12.04 -17.43
N ASP A 499 -12.86 13.18 -16.96
CA ASP A 499 -13.68 14.38 -16.67
C ASP A 499 -14.78 14.09 -15.62
N ILE A 500 -14.49 13.22 -14.64
CA ILE A 500 -15.35 12.89 -13.49
C ILE A 500 -14.93 13.73 -12.29
N ASP A 501 -15.89 14.20 -11.47
CA ASP A 501 -15.57 14.97 -10.26
C ASP A 501 -14.57 14.21 -9.38
N PRO A 502 -13.42 14.79 -9.02
CA PRO A 502 -12.43 14.16 -8.14
C PRO A 502 -12.97 13.57 -6.83
N LYS A 503 -14.05 14.13 -6.29
CA LYS A 503 -14.72 13.62 -5.09
C LYS A 503 -15.23 12.18 -5.27
N LEU A 504 -15.54 11.78 -6.49
CA LEU A 504 -16.05 10.44 -6.79
C LEU A 504 -14.96 9.36 -6.74
N ALA A 505 -13.66 9.71 -6.76
CA ALA A 505 -12.58 8.74 -6.59
C ALA A 505 -12.69 7.95 -5.26
N LYS A 506 -13.09 8.62 -4.16
CA LYS A 506 -13.38 7.95 -2.89
C LYS A 506 -14.61 7.05 -2.97
N ALA A 507 -15.67 7.48 -3.67
CA ALA A 507 -16.88 6.67 -3.87
C ALA A 507 -16.57 5.37 -4.63
N ILE A 508 -15.74 5.44 -5.67
CA ILE A 508 -15.24 4.28 -6.44
C ILE A 508 -14.54 3.28 -5.51
N PHE A 509 -13.64 3.75 -4.67
CA PHE A 509 -12.94 2.90 -3.71
C PHE A 509 -13.90 2.25 -2.71
N VAL A 510 -14.80 3.03 -2.10
CA VAL A 510 -15.78 2.54 -1.10
C VAL A 510 -16.69 1.49 -1.72
N PHE A 511 -17.20 1.75 -2.93
CA PHE A 511 -18.09 0.82 -3.63
C PHE A 511 -17.42 -0.53 -3.88
N GLY A 512 -16.20 -0.52 -4.42
CA GLY A 512 -15.44 -1.75 -4.64
C GLY A 512 -15.13 -2.48 -3.34
N ARG A 513 -14.65 -1.78 -2.32
CA ARG A 513 -14.28 -2.36 -1.03
C ARG A 513 -15.44 -3.05 -0.32
N THR A 514 -16.67 -2.64 -0.56
CA THR A 514 -17.86 -3.26 0.03
C THR A 514 -17.94 -4.75 -0.27
N VAL A 515 -17.52 -5.20 -1.46
CA VAL A 515 -17.49 -6.62 -1.83
C VAL A 515 -16.58 -7.43 -0.91
N GLY A 516 -15.34 -6.96 -0.72
CA GLY A 516 -14.38 -7.63 0.17
C GLY A 516 -14.82 -7.59 1.64
N LEU A 517 -15.40 -6.49 2.10
CA LEU A 517 -15.93 -6.39 3.47
C LEU A 517 -17.06 -7.40 3.69
N ALA A 518 -17.97 -7.56 2.71
CA ALA A 518 -19.04 -8.55 2.76
C ALA A 518 -18.47 -9.99 2.79
N ALA A 519 -17.48 -10.29 1.94
CA ALA A 519 -16.85 -11.60 1.93
C ALA A 519 -16.16 -11.90 3.27
N HIS A 520 -15.45 -10.95 3.86
CA HIS A 520 -14.84 -11.09 5.18
C HIS A 520 -15.89 -11.23 6.30
N TYR A 521 -17.04 -10.56 6.18
CA TYR A 521 -18.15 -10.76 7.12
C TYR A 521 -18.61 -12.21 7.12
N TYR A 522 -18.92 -12.77 5.94
CA TYR A 522 -19.40 -14.13 5.83
C TYR A 522 -18.33 -15.17 6.22
N GLU A 523 -17.07 -14.98 5.82
CA GLU A 523 -15.98 -15.83 6.28
C GLU A 523 -15.90 -15.86 7.81
N GLU A 524 -15.97 -14.69 8.46
CA GLU A 524 -15.89 -14.57 9.91
C GLU A 524 -17.03 -15.28 10.63
N ILE A 525 -18.29 -15.07 10.19
CA ILE A 525 -19.44 -15.66 10.88
C ILE A 525 -19.55 -17.16 10.66
N ASN A 526 -19.10 -17.67 9.51
CA ASN A 526 -19.24 -19.08 9.13
C ASN A 526 -18.06 -19.94 9.60
N THR A 527 -16.85 -19.39 9.69
CA THR A 527 -15.64 -20.20 9.89
C THR A 527 -14.91 -19.92 11.20
N GLN A 528 -15.21 -18.78 11.86
CA GLN A 528 -14.45 -18.36 13.04
C GLN A 528 -15.29 -18.43 14.33
N PRO A 529 -14.65 -18.68 15.47
CA PRO A 529 -15.34 -18.61 16.76
C PRO A 529 -15.79 -17.18 17.07
N GLN A 530 -16.83 -17.07 17.90
CA GLN A 530 -17.31 -15.78 18.38
C GLN A 530 -16.26 -15.05 19.22
N MET A 531 -16.34 -13.70 19.24
CA MET A 531 -15.50 -12.84 20.06
C MET A 531 -14.00 -13.01 19.81
N ARG A 532 -13.59 -13.10 18.53
CA ARG A 532 -12.16 -12.98 18.19
C ARG A 532 -11.61 -11.64 18.69
N ARG A 533 -10.64 -11.68 19.56
CA ARG A 533 -10.13 -10.50 20.24
C ARG A 533 -8.60 -10.40 20.13
N LEU A 534 -8.11 -9.21 20.39
CA LEU A 534 -6.68 -9.00 20.56
C LEU A 534 -6.17 -9.91 21.70
N ALA A 535 -5.04 -10.56 21.50
CA ALA A 535 -4.41 -11.36 22.53
C ALA A 535 -4.05 -10.47 23.74
N PHE A 536 -4.38 -10.93 24.95
CA PHE A 536 -4.21 -10.16 26.18
C PHE A 536 -2.74 -9.71 26.40
N ASP A 537 -1.78 -10.55 26.07
CA ASP A 537 -0.35 -10.28 26.14
C ASP A 537 0.15 -9.18 25.18
N LYS A 538 -0.66 -8.80 24.19
CA LYS A 538 -0.38 -7.70 23.25
C LYS A 538 -1.01 -6.36 23.65
N ALA A 539 -1.78 -6.34 24.74
CA ALA A 539 -2.37 -5.12 25.29
C ALA A 539 -1.54 -4.66 26.49
N ILE A 540 -1.01 -3.43 26.42
CA ILE A 540 -0.18 -2.85 27.49
C ILE A 540 -0.91 -1.65 28.09
N TYR A 541 -1.14 -1.67 29.39
CA TYR A 541 -1.60 -0.51 30.12
C TYR A 541 -0.45 0.49 30.33
N LYS A 542 -0.63 1.72 29.86
CA LYS A 542 0.35 2.82 29.97
C LYS A 542 -0.10 3.93 30.91
N GLY A 543 -1.14 3.70 31.68
CA GLY A 543 -1.65 4.66 32.64
C GLY A 543 -0.91 4.66 33.96
N HIS A 544 -1.51 5.30 34.98
CA HIS A 544 -0.95 5.35 36.34
C HIS A 544 -0.97 3.97 37.02
N SER A 545 0.00 3.72 37.90
CA SER A 545 -0.05 2.61 38.84
C SER A 545 -1.29 2.70 39.76
N ILE A 546 -1.62 1.61 40.45
CA ILE A 546 -2.74 1.56 41.38
C ILE A 546 -2.69 2.75 42.36
N ARG A 547 -3.80 3.45 42.48
CA ARG A 547 -4.03 4.57 43.41
C ARG A 547 -5.18 4.24 44.34
N ASN A 548 -5.09 4.70 45.58
CA ASN A 548 -6.22 4.67 46.50
C ASN A 548 -7.15 5.82 46.20
N VAL A 549 -8.46 5.57 46.29
CA VAL A 549 -9.49 6.62 46.29
C VAL A 549 -9.59 7.10 47.75
N GLU A 550 -9.28 8.37 48.00
CA GLU A 550 -9.41 9.02 49.31
C GLU A 550 -10.86 9.34 49.57
#